data_db8a2d0446d9991f0b418c59f8cf4c96
#
_entry.id   db8a2d0446d9991f0b418c59f8cf4c96
#
_cell.length_a   1.000
_cell.length_b   1.000
_cell.length_c   1.000
_cell.angle_alpha   90.00
_cell.angle_beta   90.00
_cell.angle_gamma   90.00
#
_symmetry.space_group_name_H-M   'P 1'
#
loop_
_entity.id
_entity.type
_entity.pdbx_description
1 polymer ?
#
loop_
_entity_poly.entity_id
_entity_poly.type
_entity_poly.pdbx_seq_one_letter_code
_entity_poly.pdbx_strand_id
1 'polypeptide(L)'
;GLGWRVRVCDPPRQTAEGGDYASLAQILDDCDVISLHTPLDQQTRHLIDRSVLARLRTCSWLINASRGAVVDNLALLEVLRERADLQVVLDVWEGEPLVNVELAALCRLATPHIAGYSLDGKLRGTAQIYQAFCAWQQVQPAVELQALLPRQLLREISLDPATPVALALPMLCRAVYDPRRDDADFRRSLRAAPEQRRAAFDQLRKAYPLRREIDGLKVRLQAADSVLDAAVRALGCERV
;
A
#
# COMPACT_ATOMS: atom_id res chain seq x y z
N GLY A 1 8.15 -9.68 -8.21
CA GLY A 1 8.76 -8.54 -7.60
C GLY A 1 9.71 -8.86 -6.45
N LEU A 2 9.21 -8.85 -5.21
CA LEU A 2 10.07 -8.95 -4.00
C LEU A 2 10.57 -10.37 -3.67
N GLY A 3 10.23 -11.39 -4.47
CA GLY A 3 10.60 -12.78 -4.22
C GLY A 3 9.76 -13.46 -3.11
N TRP A 4 8.68 -12.83 -2.68
CA TRP A 4 7.78 -13.38 -1.66
C TRP A 4 6.85 -14.42 -2.26
N ARG A 5 6.53 -15.43 -1.46
CA ARG A 5 5.47 -16.36 -1.77
C ARG A 5 4.12 -15.69 -1.48
N VAL A 6 3.29 -15.53 -2.50
CA VAL A 6 1.99 -14.86 -2.39
C VAL A 6 0.87 -15.90 -2.41
N ARG A 7 -0.10 -15.74 -1.51
CA ARG A 7 -1.38 -16.44 -1.53
C ARG A 7 -2.50 -15.43 -1.69
N VAL A 8 -3.54 -15.79 -2.41
CA VAL A 8 -4.69 -14.90 -2.67
C VAL A 8 -5.95 -15.54 -2.10
N CYS A 9 -6.72 -14.76 -1.36
CA CYS A 9 -8.07 -15.11 -0.90
C CYS A 9 -9.04 -14.12 -1.57
N ASP A 10 -9.81 -14.60 -2.53
CA ASP A 10 -10.82 -13.82 -3.26
C ASP A 10 -11.98 -14.74 -3.68
N PRO A 11 -12.94 -15.00 -2.76
CA PRO A 11 -14.03 -15.92 -3.05
C PRO A 11 -14.89 -15.55 -4.26
N PRO A 12 -15.22 -14.27 -4.54
CA PRO A 12 -15.93 -13.89 -5.77
C PRO A 12 -15.16 -14.27 -7.04
N ARG A 13 -13.86 -13.98 -7.09
CA ARG A 13 -13.03 -14.35 -8.25
C ARG A 13 -12.83 -15.84 -8.37
N GLN A 14 -12.63 -16.54 -7.26
CA GLN A 14 -12.56 -17.99 -7.24
C GLN A 14 -13.81 -18.63 -7.87
N THR A 15 -14.99 -18.10 -7.54
CA THR A 15 -16.27 -18.57 -8.10
C THR A 15 -16.38 -18.27 -9.61
N ALA A 16 -15.93 -17.09 -10.03
CA ALA A 16 -16.07 -16.63 -11.42
C ALA A 16 -15.02 -17.23 -12.39
N GLU A 17 -13.78 -17.37 -11.93
CA GLU A 17 -12.62 -17.69 -12.77
C GLU A 17 -12.09 -19.12 -12.50
N GLY A 18 -12.44 -19.72 -11.36
CA GLY A 18 -11.76 -20.91 -10.85
C GLY A 18 -10.32 -20.61 -10.42
N GLY A 19 -9.54 -21.66 -10.13
CA GLY A 19 -8.12 -21.52 -9.80
C GLY A 19 -7.76 -21.77 -8.35
N ASP A 20 -6.48 -21.62 -8.03
CA ASP A 20 -5.93 -21.91 -6.70
C ASP A 20 -6.00 -20.67 -5.80
N TYR A 21 -7.12 -20.52 -5.11
CA TYR A 21 -7.32 -19.49 -4.09
C TYR A 21 -7.28 -20.12 -2.69
N ALA A 22 -6.66 -19.42 -1.75
CA ALA A 22 -6.67 -19.82 -0.35
C ALA A 22 -7.95 -19.36 0.34
N SER A 23 -8.41 -20.09 1.34
CA SER A 23 -9.42 -19.59 2.28
C SER A 23 -8.80 -18.55 3.22
N LEU A 24 -9.64 -17.71 3.86
CA LEU A 24 -9.17 -16.76 4.89
C LEU A 24 -8.47 -17.53 6.03
N ALA A 25 -8.98 -18.69 6.43
CA ALA A 25 -8.37 -19.53 7.45
C ALA A 25 -6.92 -19.91 7.09
N GLN A 26 -6.68 -20.36 5.85
CA GLN A 26 -5.35 -20.70 5.37
C GLN A 26 -4.43 -19.47 5.31
N ILE A 27 -4.94 -18.28 4.95
CA ILE A 27 -4.16 -17.04 5.00
C ILE A 27 -3.70 -16.73 6.43
N LEU A 28 -4.61 -16.86 7.42
CA LEU A 28 -4.29 -16.62 8.84
C LEU A 28 -3.27 -17.61 9.39
N ASP A 29 -3.34 -18.87 8.95
CA ASP A 29 -2.48 -19.94 9.46
C ASP A 29 -1.08 -19.93 8.82
N ASP A 30 -0.97 -19.51 7.54
CA ASP A 30 0.25 -19.69 6.74
C ASP A 30 1.04 -18.40 6.46
N CYS A 31 0.40 -17.20 6.55
CA CYS A 31 1.02 -15.97 6.09
C CYS A 31 1.59 -15.12 7.23
N ASP A 32 2.77 -14.56 7.01
CA ASP A 32 3.41 -13.63 7.93
C ASP A 32 2.96 -12.18 7.69
N VAL A 33 2.48 -11.88 6.48
CA VAL A 33 1.97 -10.56 6.07
C VAL A 33 0.61 -10.73 5.43
N ILE A 34 -0.39 -10.06 5.98
CA ILE A 34 -1.76 -10.04 5.48
C ILE A 34 -2.08 -8.63 5.01
N SER A 35 -2.40 -8.48 3.72
CA SER A 35 -2.76 -7.20 3.10
C SER A 35 -4.18 -7.25 2.56
N LEU A 36 -5.00 -6.27 2.95
CA LEU A 36 -6.40 -6.20 2.61
C LEU A 36 -6.61 -5.31 1.36
N HIS A 37 -7.33 -5.86 0.37
CA HIS A 37 -7.64 -5.20 -0.91
C HIS A 37 -9.12 -5.34 -1.27
N THR A 38 -9.97 -5.58 -0.28
CA THR A 38 -11.40 -5.81 -0.44
C THR A 38 -12.19 -4.48 -0.56
N PRO A 39 -13.25 -4.40 -1.37
CA PRO A 39 -14.22 -3.32 -1.27
C PRO A 39 -14.95 -3.40 0.09
N LEU A 40 -15.66 -2.34 0.46
CA LEU A 40 -16.52 -2.35 1.63
C LEU A 40 -17.97 -2.57 1.19
N ASP A 41 -18.53 -3.68 1.63
CA ASP A 41 -19.93 -4.05 1.48
C ASP A 41 -20.44 -4.78 2.75
N GLN A 42 -21.63 -5.37 2.67
CA GLN A 42 -22.21 -6.10 3.81
C GLN A 42 -21.43 -7.34 4.20
N GLN A 43 -20.73 -8.00 3.25
CA GLN A 43 -19.98 -9.24 3.49
C GLN A 43 -18.57 -8.96 3.98
N THR A 44 -18.00 -7.81 3.61
CA THR A 44 -16.62 -7.44 3.94
C THR A 44 -16.53 -6.48 5.13
N ARG A 45 -17.67 -5.93 5.60
CA ARG A 45 -17.68 -5.15 6.82
C ARG A 45 -17.29 -6.02 8.00
N HIS A 46 -16.27 -5.57 8.74
CA HIS A 46 -15.66 -6.32 9.85
C HIS A 46 -15.25 -7.75 9.47
N LEU A 47 -14.83 -7.96 8.21
CA LEU A 47 -14.23 -9.20 7.76
C LEU A 47 -13.08 -9.63 8.68
N ILE A 48 -12.33 -8.65 9.18
CA ILE A 48 -11.30 -8.84 10.20
C ILE A 48 -11.88 -8.36 11.54
N ASP A 49 -12.64 -9.24 12.16
CA ASP A 49 -13.25 -9.03 13.47
C ASP A 49 -12.34 -9.51 14.62
N ARG A 50 -12.83 -9.45 15.87
CA ARG A 50 -12.08 -9.91 17.05
C ARG A 50 -11.66 -11.39 16.93
N SER A 51 -12.48 -12.24 16.35
CA SER A 51 -12.20 -13.68 16.24
C SER A 51 -11.07 -13.95 15.24
N VAL A 52 -11.06 -13.23 14.15
CA VAL A 52 -9.99 -13.25 13.13
C VAL A 52 -8.70 -12.66 13.68
N LEU A 53 -8.77 -11.50 14.36
CA LEU A 53 -7.61 -10.85 14.98
C LEU A 53 -6.94 -11.75 16.02
N ALA A 54 -7.71 -12.50 16.80
CA ALA A 54 -7.18 -13.43 17.80
C ALA A 54 -6.39 -14.61 17.17
N ARG A 55 -6.67 -14.95 15.90
CA ARG A 55 -5.98 -16.01 15.14
C ARG A 55 -4.71 -15.56 14.46
N LEU A 56 -4.43 -14.27 14.42
CA LEU A 56 -3.20 -13.77 13.80
C LEU A 56 -1.96 -14.39 14.46
N ARG A 57 -1.05 -14.88 13.65
CA ARG A 57 0.21 -15.47 14.11
C ARG A 57 1.05 -14.44 14.86
N THR A 58 1.88 -14.94 15.77
CA THR A 58 2.87 -14.10 16.48
C THR A 58 3.76 -13.37 15.48
N CYS A 59 4.01 -12.08 15.74
CA CYS A 59 4.85 -11.21 14.91
C CYS A 59 4.35 -10.99 13.48
N SER A 60 3.08 -11.31 13.16
CA SER A 60 2.55 -11.07 11.81
C SER A 60 2.23 -9.59 11.56
N TRP A 61 2.13 -9.26 10.27
CA TRP A 61 1.77 -7.93 9.78
C TRP A 61 0.34 -7.94 9.25
N LEU A 62 -0.45 -6.96 9.67
CA LEU A 62 -1.77 -6.66 9.10
C LEU A 62 -1.71 -5.28 8.44
N ILE A 63 -2.00 -5.23 7.13
CA ILE A 63 -1.97 -4.00 6.34
C ILE A 63 -3.37 -3.75 5.79
N ASN A 64 -3.94 -2.58 6.09
CA ASN A 64 -5.21 -2.16 5.51
C ASN A 64 -5.04 -0.81 4.79
N ALA A 65 -5.05 -0.86 3.46
CA ALA A 65 -5.10 0.30 2.56
C ALA A 65 -6.34 0.21 1.63
N SER A 66 -7.37 -0.54 2.05
CA SER A 66 -8.61 -0.72 1.29
C SER A 66 -9.74 0.18 1.80
N ARG A 67 -10.44 -0.23 2.84
CA ARG A 67 -11.50 0.53 3.54
C ARG A 67 -11.43 0.29 5.05
N GLY A 68 -11.65 1.33 5.84
CA GLY A 68 -11.48 1.27 7.30
C GLY A 68 -12.32 0.20 7.96
N ALA A 69 -13.61 0.16 7.67
CA ALA A 69 -14.56 -0.76 8.28
C ALA A 69 -14.47 -2.23 7.78
N VAL A 70 -13.49 -2.58 6.94
CA VAL A 70 -13.12 -3.98 6.67
C VAL A 70 -12.49 -4.61 7.92
N VAL A 71 -11.83 -3.80 8.74
CA VAL A 71 -11.32 -4.19 10.05
C VAL A 71 -12.18 -3.55 11.13
N ASP A 72 -12.63 -4.33 12.12
CA ASP A 72 -13.23 -3.78 13.32
C ASP A 72 -12.16 -3.02 14.12
N ASN A 73 -12.20 -1.69 14.03
CA ASN A 73 -11.16 -0.85 14.63
C ASN A 73 -11.22 -0.83 16.17
N LEU A 74 -12.38 -1.09 16.78
CA LEU A 74 -12.50 -1.21 18.23
C LEU A 74 -11.91 -2.52 18.71
N ALA A 75 -12.24 -3.63 18.05
CA ALA A 75 -11.66 -4.93 18.36
C ALA A 75 -10.13 -4.92 18.13
N LEU A 76 -9.66 -4.27 17.06
CA LEU A 76 -8.22 -4.13 16.78
C LEU A 76 -7.51 -3.35 17.88
N LEU A 77 -8.10 -2.25 18.38
CA LEU A 77 -7.55 -1.47 19.48
C LEU A 77 -7.36 -2.32 20.74
N GLU A 78 -8.39 -3.11 21.11
CA GLU A 78 -8.32 -3.99 22.28
C GLU A 78 -7.25 -5.07 22.10
N VAL A 79 -7.18 -5.70 20.93
CA VAL A 79 -6.16 -6.71 20.62
C VAL A 79 -4.75 -6.10 20.67
N LEU A 80 -4.52 -4.91 20.14
CA LEU A 80 -3.20 -4.29 20.14
C LEU A 80 -2.72 -3.84 21.54
N ARG A 81 -3.63 -3.61 22.47
CA ARG A 81 -3.26 -3.38 23.88
C ARG A 81 -2.66 -4.62 24.54
N GLU A 82 -3.05 -5.82 24.07
CA GLU A 82 -2.60 -7.10 24.61
C GLU A 82 -1.49 -7.75 23.75
N ARG A 83 -1.49 -7.49 22.44
CA ARG A 83 -0.65 -8.13 21.41
C ARG A 83 0.35 -7.11 20.82
N ALA A 84 1.33 -6.71 21.61
CA ALA A 84 2.41 -5.81 21.16
C ALA A 84 3.34 -6.43 20.09
N ASP A 85 3.23 -7.73 19.86
CA ASP A 85 3.97 -8.46 18.84
C ASP A 85 3.42 -8.20 17.42
N LEU A 86 2.14 -7.83 17.28
CA LEU A 86 1.53 -7.58 15.98
C LEU A 86 2.01 -6.26 15.37
N GLN A 87 2.25 -6.29 14.08
CA GLN A 87 2.65 -5.11 13.32
C GLN A 87 1.48 -4.67 12.44
N VAL A 88 0.87 -3.53 12.76
CA VAL A 88 -0.31 -3.04 12.05
C VAL A 88 0.01 -1.78 11.28
N VAL A 89 -0.41 -1.75 10.01
CA VAL A 89 -0.31 -0.60 9.11
C VAL A 89 -1.72 -0.24 8.64
N LEU A 90 -2.17 0.96 8.98
CA LEU A 90 -3.47 1.47 8.54
C LEU A 90 -3.32 2.76 7.74
N ASP A 91 -3.83 2.75 6.52
CA ASP A 91 -4.04 3.95 5.71
C ASP A 91 -5.50 4.42 5.78
N VAL A 92 -6.42 3.52 6.10
CA VAL A 92 -7.87 3.74 6.15
C VAL A 92 -8.43 3.44 7.54
N TRP A 93 -9.48 4.17 7.95
CA TRP A 93 -9.97 4.15 9.32
C TRP A 93 -11.50 4.01 9.35
N GLU A 94 -12.00 3.24 10.30
CA GLU A 94 -13.42 3.25 10.56
C GLU A 94 -13.81 4.59 11.21
N GLY A 95 -14.81 5.27 10.64
CA GLY A 95 -15.26 6.58 11.11
C GLY A 95 -14.42 7.78 10.65
N GLU A 96 -13.46 7.59 9.69
CA GLU A 96 -12.73 8.72 9.12
C GLU A 96 -13.66 9.83 8.61
N PRO A 97 -13.29 11.10 8.74
CA PRO A 97 -11.99 11.63 9.16
C PRO A 97 -11.76 11.71 10.68
N LEU A 98 -12.69 11.22 11.51
CA LEU A 98 -12.55 11.17 12.97
C LEU A 98 -11.87 9.87 13.40
N VAL A 99 -10.55 9.89 13.36
CA VAL A 99 -9.72 8.73 13.64
C VAL A 99 -9.54 8.51 15.14
N ASN A 100 -9.59 7.24 15.58
CA ASN A 100 -9.22 6.88 16.94
C ASN A 100 -7.72 7.09 17.16
N VAL A 101 -7.38 8.07 18.01
CA VAL A 101 -6.00 8.51 18.26
C VAL A 101 -5.18 7.42 18.94
N GLU A 102 -5.79 6.66 19.84
CA GLU A 102 -5.13 5.58 20.55
C GLU A 102 -4.78 4.43 19.60
N LEU A 103 -5.73 4.03 18.74
CA LEU A 103 -5.46 3.03 17.71
C LEU A 103 -4.32 3.47 16.79
N ALA A 104 -4.35 4.73 16.33
CA ALA A 104 -3.29 5.27 15.48
C ALA A 104 -1.92 5.25 16.20
N ALA A 105 -1.90 5.49 17.53
CA ALA A 105 -0.66 5.44 18.32
C ALA A 105 -0.07 4.02 18.41
N LEU A 106 -0.91 2.99 18.45
CA LEU A 106 -0.47 1.59 18.53
C LEU A 106 -0.07 1.01 17.16
N CYS A 107 -0.50 1.60 16.05
CA CYS A 107 -0.11 1.16 14.71
C CYS A 107 1.40 1.38 14.46
N ARG A 108 2.01 0.46 13.73
CA ARG A 108 3.40 0.59 13.24
C ARG A 108 3.56 1.75 12.27
N LEU A 109 2.58 1.91 11.35
CA LEU A 109 2.42 3.06 10.46
C LEU A 109 0.94 3.42 10.40
N ALA A 110 0.66 4.72 10.41
CA ALA A 110 -0.67 5.30 10.33
C ALA A 110 -0.65 6.45 9.33
N THR A 111 -1.50 6.39 8.29
CA THR A 111 -1.54 7.41 7.25
C THR A 111 -2.98 7.86 6.97
N PRO A 112 -3.22 9.08 6.45
CA PRO A 112 -4.55 9.67 6.35
C PRO A 112 -5.26 9.34 5.02
N HIS A 113 -5.40 8.07 4.67
CA HIS A 113 -6.07 7.58 3.46
C HIS A 113 -5.45 8.15 2.18
N ILE A 114 -4.14 7.91 2.00
CA ILE A 114 -3.33 8.46 0.91
C ILE A 114 -2.55 7.39 0.13
N ALA A 115 -2.77 6.12 0.40
CA ALA A 115 -2.06 5.03 -0.29
C ALA A 115 -2.21 5.13 -1.82
N GLY A 116 -3.40 5.47 -2.31
CA GLY A 116 -3.69 5.67 -3.73
C GLY A 116 -3.35 7.06 -4.29
N TYR A 117 -2.57 7.89 -3.58
CA TYR A 117 -2.32 9.30 -3.96
C TYR A 117 -1.10 9.49 -4.86
N SER A 118 -0.48 8.42 -5.37
CA SER A 118 0.53 8.59 -6.43
C SER A 118 -0.09 9.21 -7.68
N LEU A 119 0.64 10.09 -8.36
CA LEU A 119 0.20 10.66 -9.62
C LEU A 119 0.06 9.56 -10.69
N ASP A 120 1.01 8.64 -10.72
CA ASP A 120 1.02 7.49 -11.62
C ASP A 120 -0.26 6.64 -11.45
N GLY A 121 -0.64 6.32 -10.22
CA GLY A 121 -1.85 5.55 -9.93
C GLY A 121 -3.14 6.27 -10.37
N LYS A 122 -3.26 7.58 -10.05
CA LYS A 122 -4.41 8.41 -10.45
C LYS A 122 -4.55 8.50 -11.97
N LEU A 123 -3.45 8.76 -12.67
CA LEU A 123 -3.47 8.89 -14.14
C LEU A 123 -3.66 7.53 -14.80
N ARG A 124 -3.10 6.44 -14.26
CA ARG A 124 -3.26 5.08 -14.80
C ARG A 124 -4.73 4.64 -14.80
N GLY A 125 -5.46 4.91 -13.71
CA GLY A 125 -6.90 4.62 -13.65
C GLY A 125 -7.68 5.36 -14.73
N THR A 126 -7.41 6.65 -14.97
CA THR A 126 -8.03 7.45 -16.04
C THR A 126 -7.62 6.92 -17.43
N ALA A 127 -6.33 6.59 -17.61
CA ALA A 127 -5.82 6.09 -18.88
C ALA A 127 -6.45 4.75 -19.26
N GLN A 128 -6.68 3.84 -18.30
CA GLN A 128 -7.36 2.56 -18.57
C GLN A 128 -8.79 2.76 -19.08
N ILE A 129 -9.55 3.68 -18.47
CA ILE A 129 -10.92 4.01 -18.93
C ILE A 129 -10.86 4.64 -20.32
N TYR A 130 -9.93 5.57 -20.56
CA TYR A 130 -9.75 6.19 -21.86
C TYR A 130 -9.38 5.18 -22.95
N GLN A 131 -8.45 4.27 -22.67
CA GLN A 131 -8.06 3.20 -23.60
C GLN A 131 -9.23 2.25 -23.90
N ALA A 132 -9.99 1.84 -22.86
CA ALA A 132 -11.18 1.02 -23.05
C ALA A 132 -12.25 1.73 -23.88
N PHE A 133 -12.45 3.03 -23.68
CA PHE A 133 -13.36 3.85 -24.49
C PHE A 133 -12.89 3.94 -25.95
N CYS A 134 -11.59 4.19 -26.21
CA CYS A 134 -11.04 4.22 -27.55
C CYS A 134 -11.20 2.87 -28.28
N ALA A 135 -10.94 1.77 -27.57
CA ALA A 135 -11.12 0.43 -28.11
C ALA A 135 -12.60 0.17 -28.45
N TRP A 136 -13.53 0.56 -27.58
CA TRP A 136 -14.96 0.44 -27.84
C TRP A 136 -15.40 1.26 -29.08
N GLN A 137 -14.87 2.47 -29.24
CA GLN A 137 -15.13 3.35 -30.37
C GLN A 137 -14.31 2.96 -31.61
N GLN A 138 -13.44 1.96 -31.56
CA GLN A 138 -12.53 1.56 -32.62
C GLN A 138 -11.62 2.69 -33.13
N VAL A 139 -11.21 3.61 -32.26
CA VAL A 139 -10.26 4.69 -32.55
C VAL A 139 -8.94 4.47 -31.82
N GLN A 140 -7.84 4.99 -32.39
CA GLN A 140 -6.54 4.94 -31.75
C GLN A 140 -6.48 5.97 -30.62
N PRO A 141 -5.91 5.64 -29.45
CA PRO A 141 -5.63 6.62 -28.40
C PRO A 141 -4.71 7.74 -28.93
N ALA A 142 -5.12 8.98 -28.75
CA ALA A 142 -4.34 10.16 -29.16
C ALA A 142 -3.39 10.65 -28.05
N VAL A 143 -3.54 10.16 -26.82
CA VAL A 143 -2.77 10.59 -25.64
C VAL A 143 -2.13 9.39 -24.97
N GLU A 144 -0.81 9.46 -24.79
CA GLU A 144 -0.02 8.49 -24.03
C GLU A 144 0.17 8.95 -22.59
N LEU A 145 -0.09 8.05 -21.62
CA LEU A 145 0.03 8.34 -20.19
C LEU A 145 1.42 8.91 -19.83
N GLN A 146 2.47 8.32 -20.37
CA GLN A 146 3.85 8.72 -20.09
C GLN A 146 4.14 10.18 -20.47
N ALA A 147 3.49 10.69 -21.51
CA ALA A 147 3.63 12.08 -21.94
C ALA A 147 3.02 13.09 -20.96
N LEU A 148 2.06 12.65 -20.12
CA LEU A 148 1.40 13.49 -19.12
C LEU A 148 2.14 13.51 -17.78
N LEU A 149 3.01 12.56 -17.53
CA LEU A 149 3.71 12.44 -16.26
C LEU A 149 4.88 13.45 -16.19
N PRO A 150 4.96 14.25 -15.14
CA PRO A 150 6.14 15.09 -14.92
C PRO A 150 7.37 14.21 -14.69
N ARG A 151 8.54 14.76 -14.95
CA ARG A 151 9.80 14.06 -14.68
C ARG A 151 9.91 13.72 -13.20
N GLN A 152 10.46 12.55 -12.91
CA GLN A 152 10.77 12.16 -11.54
C GLN A 152 11.82 13.09 -10.94
N LEU A 153 11.65 13.43 -9.65
CA LEU A 153 12.64 14.25 -8.92
C LEU A 153 13.95 13.48 -8.75
N LEU A 154 13.85 12.18 -8.44
CA LEU A 154 14.97 11.25 -8.38
C LEU A 154 14.99 10.47 -9.69
N ARG A 155 16.01 10.69 -10.51
CA ARG A 155 16.09 10.11 -11.85
C ARG A 155 16.96 8.86 -11.92
N GLU A 156 18.04 8.88 -11.17
CA GLU A 156 19.07 7.83 -11.21
C GLU A 156 19.68 7.63 -9.83
N ILE A 157 19.94 6.38 -9.51
CA ILE A 157 20.71 5.95 -8.33
C ILE A 157 21.80 4.99 -8.80
N SER A 158 23.02 5.17 -8.31
CA SER A 158 24.09 4.19 -8.48
C SER A 158 24.15 3.29 -7.26
N LEU A 159 24.18 1.98 -7.49
CA LEU A 159 24.40 0.96 -6.46
C LEU A 159 25.74 0.28 -6.68
N ASP A 160 26.44 0.05 -5.58
CA ASP A 160 27.60 -0.84 -5.59
C ASP A 160 27.15 -2.28 -5.94
N PRO A 161 27.82 -2.97 -6.88
CA PRO A 161 27.47 -4.34 -7.24
C PRO A 161 27.46 -5.32 -6.07
N ALA A 162 28.24 -5.06 -5.03
CA ALA A 162 28.29 -5.87 -3.82
C ALA A 162 27.12 -5.59 -2.85
N THR A 163 26.23 -4.64 -3.16
CA THR A 163 25.09 -4.32 -2.29
C THR A 163 24.16 -5.53 -2.19
N PRO A 164 23.93 -6.08 -0.98
CA PRO A 164 22.98 -7.18 -0.81
C PRO A 164 21.56 -6.75 -1.24
N VAL A 165 20.84 -7.64 -1.92
CA VAL A 165 19.46 -7.38 -2.39
C VAL A 165 18.54 -6.96 -1.24
N ALA A 166 18.69 -7.58 -0.07
CA ALA A 166 17.92 -7.24 1.13
C ALA A 166 18.11 -5.79 1.62
N LEU A 167 19.22 -5.13 1.27
CA LEU A 167 19.47 -3.72 1.54
C LEU A 167 19.07 -2.84 0.35
N ALA A 168 19.36 -3.26 -0.86
CA ALA A 168 19.10 -2.49 -2.08
C ALA A 168 17.60 -2.19 -2.24
N LEU A 169 16.73 -3.19 -2.11
CA LEU A 169 15.29 -3.03 -2.32
C LEU A 169 14.66 -1.99 -1.37
N PRO A 170 14.84 -2.06 -0.03
CA PRO A 170 14.30 -1.03 0.86
C PRO A 170 14.95 0.35 0.64
N MET A 171 16.22 0.43 0.22
CA MET A 171 16.86 1.71 -0.10
C MET A 171 16.19 2.36 -1.32
N LEU A 172 16.01 1.62 -2.41
CA LEU A 172 15.36 2.13 -3.62
C LEU A 172 13.91 2.55 -3.36
N CYS A 173 13.13 1.71 -2.68
CA CYS A 173 11.75 2.04 -2.33
C CYS A 173 11.68 3.34 -1.51
N ARG A 174 12.48 3.46 -0.44
CA ARG A 174 12.47 4.63 0.43
C ARG A 174 13.07 5.88 -0.21
N ALA A 175 13.97 5.74 -1.16
CA ALA A 175 14.51 6.88 -1.91
C ALA A 175 13.42 7.56 -2.76
N VAL A 176 12.46 6.79 -3.28
CA VAL A 176 11.32 7.31 -4.04
C VAL A 176 10.19 7.74 -3.10
N TYR A 177 9.84 6.87 -2.15
CA TYR A 177 8.76 7.14 -1.20
C TYR A 177 9.02 6.49 0.16
N ASP A 178 9.05 7.31 1.19
CA ASP A 178 9.18 6.87 2.58
C ASP A 178 7.89 7.19 3.35
N PRO A 179 7.03 6.19 3.64
CA PRO A 179 5.74 6.40 4.30
C PRO A 179 5.87 6.93 5.74
N ARG A 180 7.06 6.87 6.34
CA ARG A 180 7.30 7.41 7.69
C ARG A 180 7.13 8.93 7.75
N ARG A 181 7.28 9.64 6.63
CA ARG A 181 7.00 11.09 6.53
C ARG A 181 5.51 11.35 6.73
N ASP A 182 4.68 10.62 6.00
CA ASP A 182 3.23 10.76 6.06
C ASP A 182 2.68 10.31 7.42
N ASP A 183 3.24 9.24 7.98
CA ASP A 183 2.95 8.78 9.35
C ASP A 183 3.26 9.89 10.38
N ALA A 184 4.43 10.52 10.29
CA ALA A 184 4.82 11.59 11.21
C ALA A 184 3.90 12.82 11.09
N ASP A 185 3.54 13.21 9.87
CA ASP A 185 2.63 14.34 9.63
C ASP A 185 1.22 14.02 10.12
N PHE A 186 0.74 12.80 9.88
CA PHE A 186 -0.55 12.35 10.37
C PHE A 186 -0.61 12.33 11.90
N ARG A 187 0.37 11.72 12.57
CA ARG A 187 0.44 11.71 14.04
C ARG A 187 0.53 13.13 14.62
N ARG A 188 1.22 14.05 13.93
CA ARG A 188 1.24 15.46 14.33
C ARG A 188 -0.15 16.09 14.23
N SER A 189 -0.90 15.81 13.17
CA SER A 189 -2.26 16.32 12.98
C SER A 189 -3.24 15.80 14.04
N LEU A 190 -3.05 14.58 14.54
CA LEU A 190 -3.89 13.98 15.59
C LEU A 190 -3.68 14.63 16.99
N ARG A 191 -2.59 15.42 17.17
CA ARG A 191 -2.37 16.22 18.40
C ARG A 191 -3.20 17.49 18.45
N ALA A 192 -3.84 17.87 17.35
CA ALA A 192 -4.76 19.00 17.32
C ALA A 192 -5.96 18.78 18.27
N ALA A 193 -6.62 19.86 18.66
CA ALA A 193 -7.85 19.79 19.44
C ALA A 193 -8.91 18.94 18.72
N PRO A 194 -9.76 18.18 19.41
CA PRO A 194 -10.70 17.23 18.79
C PRO A 194 -11.55 17.84 17.66
N GLU A 195 -12.01 19.08 17.82
CA GLU A 195 -12.82 19.82 16.85
C GLU A 195 -12.05 20.18 15.57
N GLN A 196 -10.72 20.22 15.63
CA GLN A 196 -9.83 20.57 14.50
C GLN A 196 -9.34 19.33 13.74
N ARG A 197 -9.43 18.13 14.31
CA ARG A 197 -8.86 16.91 13.73
C ARG A 197 -9.45 16.55 12.38
N ARG A 198 -10.77 16.78 12.21
CA ARG A 198 -11.43 16.58 10.91
C ARG A 198 -10.78 17.45 9.82
N ALA A 199 -10.65 18.74 10.08
CA ALA A 199 -10.05 19.67 9.13
C ALA A 199 -8.57 19.34 8.87
N ALA A 200 -7.83 18.94 9.89
CA ALA A 200 -6.44 18.56 9.80
C ALA A 200 -6.26 17.28 8.94
N PHE A 201 -7.11 16.27 9.10
CA PHE A 201 -7.13 15.07 8.27
C PHE A 201 -7.39 15.42 6.79
N ASP A 202 -8.43 16.20 6.54
CA ASP A 202 -8.80 16.63 5.19
C ASP A 202 -7.69 17.48 4.54
N GLN A 203 -7.03 18.35 5.33
CA GLN A 203 -5.93 19.19 4.85
C GLN A 203 -4.72 18.37 4.40
N LEU A 204 -4.32 17.33 5.14
CA LEU A 204 -3.23 16.44 4.73
C LEU A 204 -3.50 15.79 3.37
N ARG A 205 -4.74 15.43 3.09
CA ARG A 205 -5.16 14.84 1.81
C ARG A 205 -5.26 15.87 0.69
N LYS A 206 -5.82 17.05 0.96
CA LYS A 206 -5.96 18.13 -0.03
C LYS A 206 -4.62 18.73 -0.45
N ALA A 207 -3.72 18.91 0.50
CA ALA A 207 -2.39 19.46 0.27
C ALA A 207 -1.32 18.38 0.01
N TYR A 208 -1.73 17.13 -0.27
CA TYR A 208 -0.79 16.04 -0.46
C TYR A 208 0.19 16.35 -1.59
N PRO A 209 1.49 16.25 -1.34
CA PRO A 209 2.50 16.59 -2.34
C PRO A 209 2.45 15.62 -3.52
N LEU A 210 2.95 16.09 -4.67
CA LEU A 210 3.08 15.26 -5.84
C LEU A 210 4.03 14.10 -5.56
N ARG A 211 3.52 12.87 -5.61
CA ARG A 211 4.26 11.64 -5.43
C ARG A 211 4.26 10.84 -6.72
N ARG A 212 5.45 10.44 -7.16
CA ARG A 212 5.65 9.49 -8.27
C ARG A 212 5.85 8.08 -7.71
N GLU A 213 5.60 7.07 -8.52
CA GLU A 213 5.95 5.67 -8.21
C GLU A 213 7.39 5.37 -8.63
N ILE A 214 7.86 4.16 -8.29
CA ILE A 214 9.24 3.74 -8.55
C ILE A 214 9.50 3.43 -10.03
N ASP A 215 8.44 3.20 -10.80
CA ASP A 215 8.52 2.88 -12.23
C ASP A 215 9.34 3.93 -12.99
N GLY A 216 10.33 3.47 -13.75
CA GLY A 216 11.20 4.32 -14.54
C GLY A 216 12.34 4.99 -13.77
N LEU A 217 12.53 4.70 -12.46
CA LEU A 217 13.76 5.05 -11.77
C LEU A 217 14.93 4.30 -12.40
N LYS A 218 15.95 5.02 -12.85
CA LYS A 218 17.16 4.43 -13.40
C LYS A 218 18.10 3.97 -12.30
N VAL A 219 18.54 2.73 -12.38
CA VAL A 219 19.52 2.17 -11.44
C VAL A 219 20.78 1.76 -12.19
N ARG A 220 21.87 2.46 -11.88
CA ARG A 220 23.19 2.16 -12.43
C ARG A 220 23.86 1.08 -11.60
N LEU A 221 24.22 -0.03 -12.27
CA LEU A 221 24.97 -1.13 -11.71
C LEU A 221 26.27 -1.29 -12.53
N GLN A 222 27.42 -1.13 -11.90
CA GLN A 222 28.73 -1.20 -12.58
C GLN A 222 29.10 -2.60 -13.04
N ALA A 223 28.59 -3.64 -12.38
CA ALA A 223 28.75 -5.04 -12.78
C ALA A 223 27.40 -5.74 -12.83
N ALA A 224 27.27 -6.72 -13.71
CA ALA A 224 26.04 -7.51 -13.82
C ALA A 224 25.99 -8.56 -12.70
N ASP A 225 25.45 -8.20 -11.53
CA ASP A 225 24.92 -9.19 -10.59
C ASP A 225 23.53 -9.58 -11.06
N SER A 226 23.39 -10.80 -11.52
CA SER A 226 22.12 -11.29 -12.07
C SER A 226 20.98 -11.27 -11.05
N VAL A 227 21.26 -11.46 -9.76
CA VAL A 227 20.26 -11.46 -8.68
C VAL A 227 19.82 -10.04 -8.34
N LEU A 228 20.78 -9.13 -8.18
CA LEU A 228 20.48 -7.72 -7.92
C LEU A 228 19.80 -7.05 -9.12
N ASP A 229 20.27 -7.32 -10.34
CA ASP A 229 19.65 -6.83 -11.57
C ASP A 229 18.19 -7.32 -11.72
N ALA A 230 17.97 -8.61 -11.50
CA ALA A 230 16.63 -9.18 -11.53
C ALA A 230 15.70 -8.54 -10.47
N ALA A 231 16.21 -8.31 -9.26
CA ALA A 231 15.44 -7.67 -8.19
C ALA A 231 15.10 -6.20 -8.50
N VAL A 232 16.05 -5.45 -9.06
CA VAL A 232 15.88 -4.04 -9.48
C VAL A 232 14.80 -3.94 -10.58
N ARG A 233 14.88 -4.78 -11.60
CA ARG A 233 13.88 -4.84 -12.68
C ARG A 233 12.50 -5.27 -12.16
N ALA A 234 12.46 -6.21 -11.22
CA ALA A 234 11.22 -6.69 -10.61
C ALA A 234 10.48 -5.61 -9.77
N LEU A 235 11.18 -4.54 -9.35
CA LEU A 235 10.57 -3.35 -8.75
C LEU A 235 9.99 -2.37 -9.79
N GLY A 236 10.23 -2.57 -11.08
CA GLY A 236 9.87 -1.63 -12.15
C GLY A 236 10.95 -0.59 -12.45
N CYS A 237 12.14 -0.70 -11.87
CA CYS A 237 13.25 0.18 -12.18
C CYS A 237 13.88 -0.15 -13.54
N GLU A 238 14.43 0.87 -14.21
CA GLU A 238 15.23 0.71 -15.43
C GLU A 238 16.70 0.52 -15.05
N ARG A 239 17.32 -0.56 -15.52
CA ARG A 239 18.75 -0.70 -15.41
C ARG A 239 19.48 0.12 -16.48
N VAL A 240 20.51 0.85 -16.10
CA VAL A 240 21.40 1.62 -16.99
C VAL A 240 22.86 1.31 -16.66
#